data_80c29376b1e97e74b79807d97025edae
#
_entry.id   80c29376b1e97e74b79807d97025edae
#
_cell.length_a   1.000
_cell.length_b   1.000
_cell.length_c   1.000
_cell.angle_alpha   90.00
_cell.angle_beta   90.00
_cell.angle_gamma   90.00
#
_symmetry.space_group_name_H-M   'P 1'
#
loop_
_entity.id
_entity.type
_entity.pdbx_description
1 polymer ?
#
loop_
_entity_poly.entity_id
_entity_poly.type
_entity_poly.pdbx_seq_one_letter_code
_entity_poly.pdbx_strand_id
1 'polypeptide(L)'
;LMCQGEAMANNAFMPDMIYDLPSGHYQLKAIVKDDEGRTSECKVTFVLFSLKDKKVPVKSRVWHYQSGKEFDENGNATVCFGSSEEEVCLFYDVYSNDQWIERKRLEFSDSLLTFPFKYEEEYGNGLCVSFFFAKRGKMYAKCIRISKPRPDKKLLLTWKTFRDKLNPGSREIWVMDIKGIDGKPAEAQIMATLYDASLEQMVKHNWQMNLDFSRYIPFYDWYGSWYDPLSCRFSFPRMSFEYAPFAYS
;
A
#
# COMPACT_ATOMS: atom_id res chain seq x y z
N LEU A 1 11.74 26.49 -12.38
CA LEU A 1 11.84 26.08 -13.78
C LEU A 1 10.41 25.87 -14.30
N MET A 2 10.03 26.53 -15.38
CA MET A 2 8.73 26.33 -16.01
C MET A 2 8.93 25.48 -17.26
N CYS A 3 8.25 24.35 -17.34
CA CYS A 3 8.10 23.56 -18.55
C CYS A 3 6.68 23.76 -19.06
N GLN A 4 6.50 23.96 -20.33
CA GLN A 4 5.22 24.10 -20.96
C GLN A 4 5.09 23.05 -22.07
N GLY A 5 4.00 22.32 -22.09
CA GLY A 5 3.69 21.31 -23.11
C GLY A 5 2.20 21.20 -23.30
N GLU A 6 1.78 20.68 -24.45
CA GLU A 6 0.39 20.45 -24.78
C GLU A 6 0.07 18.96 -24.70
N ALA A 7 -1.07 18.61 -24.11
CA ALA A 7 -1.59 17.24 -24.06
C ALA A 7 -3.01 17.19 -24.58
N MET A 8 -3.31 16.16 -25.35
CA MET A 8 -4.70 15.87 -25.77
C MET A 8 -5.46 15.16 -24.63
N ALA A 9 -6.76 15.38 -24.57
CA ALA A 9 -7.64 14.65 -23.67
C ALA A 9 -7.45 13.13 -23.83
N ASN A 10 -7.33 12.42 -22.72
CA ASN A 10 -7.07 10.97 -22.61
C ASN A 10 -5.63 10.49 -22.89
N ASN A 11 -4.67 11.36 -23.12
CA ASN A 11 -3.27 10.97 -23.19
C ASN A 11 -2.53 11.34 -21.90
N ALA A 12 -1.72 10.41 -21.38
CA ALA A 12 -0.79 10.71 -20.31
C ALA A 12 0.31 11.62 -20.86
N PHE A 13 0.45 12.80 -20.27
CA PHE A 13 1.53 13.72 -20.60
C PHE A 13 2.64 13.59 -19.55
N MET A 14 3.81 13.18 -19.99
CA MET A 14 5.01 13.19 -19.18
C MET A 14 6.05 14.05 -19.88
N PRO A 15 6.42 15.22 -19.33
CA PRO A 15 7.43 16.06 -19.94
C PRO A 15 8.81 15.38 -19.85
N ASP A 16 9.50 15.24 -20.96
CA ASP A 16 10.85 14.63 -21.03
C ASP A 16 11.86 15.27 -20.09
N MET A 17 11.69 16.57 -19.82
CA MET A 17 12.53 17.33 -18.90
C MET A 17 12.50 16.83 -17.44
N ILE A 18 11.54 15.97 -17.05
CA ILE A 18 11.46 15.45 -15.68
C ILE A 18 12.74 14.67 -15.31
N TYR A 19 13.34 14.01 -16.29
CA TYR A 19 14.56 13.22 -16.08
C TYR A 19 15.80 14.04 -15.82
N ASP A 20 15.81 15.31 -16.22
CA ASP A 20 16.94 16.24 -16.06
C ASP A 20 16.81 17.13 -14.81
N LEU A 21 15.68 17.03 -14.11
CA LEU A 21 15.45 17.82 -12.90
C LEU A 21 16.20 17.23 -11.71
N PRO A 22 16.82 18.05 -10.87
CA PRO A 22 17.41 17.59 -9.62
C PRO A 22 16.37 17.06 -8.65
N SER A 23 16.79 16.20 -7.75
CA SER A 23 15.92 15.70 -6.68
C SER A 23 15.38 16.83 -5.82
N GLY A 24 14.08 16.80 -5.48
CA GLY A 24 13.44 17.86 -4.75
C GLY A 24 11.91 17.81 -4.77
N HIS A 25 11.30 18.86 -4.26
CA HIS A 25 9.85 19.02 -4.20
C HIS A 25 9.36 19.88 -5.37
N TYR A 26 8.44 19.34 -6.14
CA TYR A 26 7.92 19.97 -7.36
C TYR A 26 6.41 20.12 -7.31
N GLN A 27 5.90 21.08 -8.05
CA GLN A 27 4.49 21.26 -8.31
C GLN A 27 4.25 21.26 -9.83
N LEU A 28 3.40 20.36 -10.27
CA LEU A 28 2.84 20.38 -11.62
C LEU A 28 1.54 21.19 -11.58
N LYS A 29 1.47 22.18 -12.46
CA LYS A 29 0.27 22.99 -12.67
C LYS A 29 -0.23 22.73 -14.08
N ALA A 30 -1.42 22.13 -14.20
CA ALA A 30 -2.10 21.97 -15.48
C ALA A 30 -3.21 23.00 -15.62
N ILE A 31 -3.25 23.66 -16.77
CA ILE A 31 -4.29 24.62 -17.12
C ILE A 31 -4.93 24.12 -18.40
N VAL A 32 -6.22 23.89 -18.35
CA VAL A 32 -7.02 23.48 -19.50
C VAL A 32 -7.93 24.63 -19.88
N LYS A 33 -8.02 24.92 -21.17
CA LYS A 33 -8.90 25.93 -21.74
C LYS A 33 -9.87 25.24 -22.70
N ASP A 34 -11.15 25.50 -22.55
CA ASP A 34 -12.17 25.00 -23.48
C ASP A 34 -12.35 25.93 -24.69
N ASP A 35 -13.17 25.48 -25.66
CA ASP A 35 -13.45 26.22 -26.88
C ASP A 35 -14.19 27.56 -26.63
N GLU A 36 -14.81 27.71 -25.45
CA GLU A 36 -15.50 28.94 -25.02
C GLU A 36 -14.56 29.88 -24.24
N GLY A 37 -13.30 29.49 -24.07
CA GLY A 37 -12.29 30.28 -23.37
C GLY A 37 -12.31 30.18 -21.85
N ARG A 38 -13.13 29.30 -21.27
CA ARG A 38 -13.14 29.04 -19.84
C ARG A 38 -11.91 28.22 -19.47
N THR A 39 -11.29 28.59 -18.35
CA THR A 39 -10.08 27.91 -17.86
C THR A 39 -10.35 27.11 -16.61
N SER A 40 -9.81 25.89 -16.57
CA SER A 40 -9.75 25.07 -15.37
C SER A 40 -8.30 24.81 -14.99
N GLU A 41 -7.99 24.86 -13.70
CA GLU A 41 -6.64 24.67 -13.18
C GLU A 41 -6.59 23.48 -12.23
N CYS A 42 -5.58 22.62 -12.39
CA CYS A 42 -5.27 21.52 -11.47
C CYS A 42 -3.81 21.66 -11.02
N LYS A 43 -3.56 21.44 -9.73
CA LYS A 43 -2.21 21.43 -9.15
C LYS A 43 -1.97 20.10 -8.46
N VAL A 44 -0.83 19.48 -8.77
CA VAL A 44 -0.35 18.26 -8.12
C VAL A 44 1.07 18.51 -7.62
N THR A 45 1.32 18.20 -6.36
CA THR A 45 2.66 18.25 -5.77
C THR A 45 3.24 16.87 -5.68
N PHE A 46 4.53 16.73 -5.99
CA PHE A 46 5.25 15.46 -5.94
C PHE A 46 6.71 15.69 -5.54
N VAL A 47 7.34 14.62 -5.11
CA VAL A 47 8.77 14.59 -4.81
C VAL A 47 9.48 13.78 -5.89
N LEU A 48 10.46 14.40 -6.54
CA LEU A 48 11.36 13.73 -7.46
C LEU A 48 12.63 13.33 -6.72
N PHE A 49 13.12 12.13 -6.96
CA PHE A 49 14.37 11.66 -6.39
C PHE A 49 14.99 10.56 -7.26
N SER A 50 16.27 10.31 -7.06
CA SER A 50 17.01 9.22 -7.69
C SER A 50 17.43 8.18 -6.64
N LEU A 51 17.40 6.89 -7.00
CA LEU A 51 17.98 5.83 -6.16
C LEU A 51 19.49 5.98 -5.95
N LYS A 52 20.15 6.85 -6.74
CA LYS A 52 21.56 7.20 -6.61
C LYS A 52 21.82 8.35 -5.64
N ASP A 53 20.77 9.00 -5.17
CA ASP A 53 20.91 10.10 -4.23
C ASP A 53 21.50 9.60 -2.92
N LYS A 54 22.38 10.41 -2.36
CA LYS A 54 23.00 10.15 -1.05
C LYS A 54 22.29 10.89 0.08
N LYS A 55 21.41 11.83 -0.26
CA LYS A 55 20.65 12.65 0.69
C LYS A 55 19.18 12.56 0.40
N VAL A 56 18.36 12.80 1.42
CA VAL A 56 16.91 12.86 1.24
C VAL A 56 16.53 14.02 0.31
N PRO A 57 15.58 13.81 -0.62
CA PRO A 57 15.25 14.83 -1.64
C PRO A 57 14.58 16.07 -1.05
N VAL A 58 14.00 15.94 0.14
CA VAL A 58 13.32 17.01 0.86
C VAL A 58 13.71 16.93 2.33
N LYS A 59 13.99 18.09 2.94
CA LYS A 59 14.33 18.12 4.37
C LYS A 59 13.24 17.46 5.21
N SER A 60 13.58 16.31 5.78
CA SER A 60 12.65 15.47 6.54
C SER A 60 13.37 14.72 7.65
N ARG A 61 12.70 14.55 8.78
CA ARG A 61 13.22 13.70 9.86
C ARG A 61 13.12 12.22 9.54
N VAL A 62 12.06 11.82 8.84
CA VAL A 62 11.87 10.46 8.32
C VAL A 62 11.44 10.57 6.87
N TRP A 63 12.25 10.07 5.98
CA TRP A 63 11.93 9.92 4.58
C TRP A 63 12.05 8.45 4.19
N HIS A 64 11.12 7.96 3.40
CA HIS A 64 11.16 6.58 2.95
C HIS A 64 10.54 6.45 1.56
N TYR A 65 10.99 5.45 0.86
CA TYR A 65 10.47 5.04 -0.44
C TYR A 65 10.44 3.51 -0.53
N GLN A 66 9.52 2.99 -1.28
CA GLN A 66 9.35 1.58 -1.58
C GLN A 66 9.04 1.43 -3.06
N SER A 67 9.80 0.62 -3.79
CA SER A 67 9.63 0.42 -5.25
C SER A 67 8.28 -0.16 -5.63
N GLY A 68 7.64 -0.89 -4.72
CA GLY A 68 6.32 -1.48 -4.87
C GLY A 68 5.89 -2.17 -3.58
N LYS A 69 4.61 -2.47 -3.45
CA LYS A 69 4.08 -3.27 -2.33
C LYS A 69 4.44 -4.75 -2.43
N GLU A 70 4.86 -5.19 -3.61
CA GLU A 70 5.24 -6.56 -3.93
C GLU A 70 6.62 -6.57 -4.56
N PHE A 71 7.32 -7.70 -4.48
CA PHE A 71 8.49 -7.92 -5.31
C PHE A 71 8.09 -7.86 -6.78
N ASP A 72 8.97 -7.35 -7.62
CA ASP A 72 8.76 -7.29 -9.07
C ASP A 72 8.77 -8.70 -9.72
N GLU A 73 8.54 -8.77 -11.02
CA GLU A 73 8.53 -10.02 -11.79
C GLU A 73 9.86 -10.79 -11.71
N ASN A 74 10.96 -10.09 -11.45
CA ASN A 74 12.29 -10.66 -11.28
C ASN A 74 12.60 -11.01 -9.82
N GLY A 75 11.65 -10.78 -8.91
CA GLY A 75 11.81 -11.00 -7.49
C GLY A 75 12.63 -9.93 -6.77
N ASN A 76 12.74 -8.71 -7.32
CA ASN A 76 13.48 -7.63 -6.69
C ASN A 76 12.52 -6.62 -6.04
N ALA A 77 12.99 -6.02 -4.96
CA ALA A 77 12.36 -4.88 -4.33
C ALA A 77 13.42 -3.94 -3.75
N THR A 78 13.13 -2.65 -3.73
CA THR A 78 14.04 -1.65 -3.17
C THR A 78 13.30 -0.82 -2.14
N VAL A 79 13.91 -0.68 -0.97
CA VAL A 79 13.45 0.21 0.08
C VAL A 79 14.52 1.26 0.32
N CYS A 80 14.12 2.52 0.38
CA CYS A 80 15.01 3.58 0.82
C CYS A 80 14.51 4.16 2.13
N PHE A 81 15.44 4.46 3.02
CA PHE A 81 15.18 5.14 4.28
C PHE A 81 16.23 6.21 4.51
N GLY A 82 15.80 7.37 4.97
CA GLY A 82 16.73 8.47 5.21
C GLY A 82 16.20 9.51 6.18
N SER A 83 17.10 10.39 6.60
CA SER A 83 16.81 11.51 7.48
C SER A 83 17.74 12.67 7.16
N SER A 84 17.24 13.90 7.33
CA SER A 84 18.05 15.13 7.35
C SER A 84 18.64 15.43 8.74
N GLU A 85 18.42 14.57 9.72
CA GLU A 85 19.05 14.72 11.06
C GLU A 85 20.49 14.21 11.01
N GLU A 86 21.33 14.84 11.80
CA GLU A 86 22.73 14.41 11.98
C GLU A 86 22.82 13.37 13.09
N GLU A 87 23.86 12.52 13.05
CA GLU A 87 24.16 11.53 14.07
C GLU A 87 22.95 10.65 14.42
N VAL A 88 22.34 10.04 13.41
CA VAL A 88 21.23 9.11 13.60
C VAL A 88 21.76 7.72 13.87
N CYS A 89 21.34 7.12 14.98
CA CYS A 89 21.54 5.71 15.28
C CYS A 89 20.26 4.96 14.90
N LEU A 90 20.28 4.30 13.75
CA LEU A 90 19.15 3.58 13.16
C LEU A 90 19.21 2.11 13.55
N PHE A 91 18.12 1.59 14.09
CA PHE A 91 17.88 0.17 14.21
C PHE A 91 17.09 -0.28 12.98
N TYR A 92 17.63 -1.28 12.30
CA TYR A 92 17.12 -1.85 11.08
C TYR A 92 16.87 -3.34 11.28
N ASP A 93 15.65 -3.76 11.11
CA ASP A 93 15.22 -5.14 11.27
C ASP A 93 14.51 -5.62 10.03
N VAL A 94 14.83 -6.83 9.56
CA VAL A 94 14.10 -7.58 8.53
C VAL A 94 13.48 -8.79 9.19
N TYR A 95 12.18 -8.95 9.01
CA TYR A 95 11.38 -9.97 9.66
C TYR A 95 10.51 -10.70 8.65
N SER A 96 10.44 -12.02 8.74
CA SER A 96 9.60 -12.86 7.91
C SER A 96 9.27 -14.19 8.62
N ASN A 97 8.10 -14.75 8.38
CA ASN A 97 7.67 -16.05 8.92
C ASN A 97 7.94 -16.23 10.43
N ASP A 98 7.64 -15.17 11.23
CA ASP A 98 7.88 -15.15 12.67
C ASP A 98 9.37 -15.31 13.08
N GLN A 99 10.29 -15.01 12.17
CA GLN A 99 11.72 -15.05 12.39
C GLN A 99 12.40 -13.74 11.97
N TRP A 100 13.47 -13.44 12.71
CA TRP A 100 14.38 -12.35 12.36
C TRP A 100 15.35 -12.83 11.29
N ILE A 101 15.30 -12.21 10.11
CA ILE A 101 16.23 -12.50 9.01
C ILE A 101 17.50 -11.68 9.21
N GLU A 102 17.33 -10.42 9.53
CA GLU A 102 18.46 -9.50 9.71
C GLU A 102 18.14 -8.47 10.79
N ARG A 103 19.14 -8.14 11.62
CA ARG A 103 19.07 -7.08 12.61
C ARG A 103 20.38 -6.32 12.61
N LYS A 104 20.33 -5.02 12.37
CA LYS A 104 21.50 -4.15 12.30
C LYS A 104 21.27 -2.85 13.02
N ARG A 105 22.37 -2.31 13.53
CA ARG A 105 22.47 -0.93 13.98
C ARG A 105 23.35 -0.18 12.97
N LEU A 106 22.82 0.89 12.42
CA LEU A 106 23.48 1.72 11.43
C LEU A 106 23.61 3.13 11.97
N GLU A 107 24.73 3.79 11.70
CA GLU A 107 24.95 5.18 12.05
C GLU A 107 25.10 6.00 10.75
N PHE A 108 24.37 7.10 10.66
CA PHE A 108 24.45 7.98 9.51
C PHE A 108 24.05 9.43 9.87
N SER A 109 24.42 10.37 9.01
CA SER A 109 24.08 11.80 9.15
C SER A 109 23.62 12.33 7.81
N ASP A 110 22.49 13.06 7.76
CA ASP A 110 21.94 13.73 6.59
C ASP A 110 22.05 12.87 5.32
N SER A 111 21.54 11.65 5.40
CA SER A 111 21.78 10.66 4.35
C SER A 111 20.51 9.88 3.97
N LEU A 112 20.55 9.32 2.76
CA LEU A 112 19.60 8.36 2.22
C LEU A 112 20.30 7.01 2.09
N LEU A 113 19.74 5.99 2.73
CA LEU A 113 20.19 4.62 2.67
C LEU A 113 19.29 3.83 1.74
N THR A 114 19.87 2.95 0.92
CA THR A 114 19.13 2.10 -0.01
C THR A 114 19.36 0.64 0.33
N PHE A 115 18.26 -0.10 0.45
CA PHE A 115 18.23 -1.51 0.82
C PHE A 115 17.60 -2.30 -0.33
N PRO A 116 18.40 -2.96 -1.18
CA PRO A 116 17.90 -3.86 -2.19
C PRO A 116 17.56 -5.22 -1.57
N PHE A 117 16.43 -5.77 -1.95
CA PHE A 117 15.98 -7.11 -1.57
C PHE A 117 15.76 -7.95 -2.80
N LYS A 118 16.10 -9.23 -2.71
CA LYS A 118 15.73 -10.24 -3.67
C LYS A 118 14.86 -11.28 -2.95
N TYR A 119 13.76 -11.66 -3.57
CA TYR A 119 12.86 -12.65 -2.99
C TYR A 119 13.57 -14.00 -2.85
N GLU A 120 13.44 -14.62 -1.70
CA GLU A 120 13.89 -15.95 -1.37
C GLU A 120 12.70 -16.79 -0.84
N GLU A 121 12.71 -18.09 -1.08
CA GLU A 121 11.61 -18.99 -0.67
C GLU A 121 11.36 -18.97 0.84
N GLU A 122 12.40 -18.73 1.64
CA GLU A 122 12.30 -18.63 3.10
C GLU A 122 11.44 -17.43 3.56
N TYR A 123 11.25 -16.41 2.70
CA TYR A 123 10.41 -15.26 3.02
C TYR A 123 8.90 -15.59 2.93
N GLY A 124 8.54 -16.77 2.44
CA GLY A 124 7.15 -17.22 2.39
C GLY A 124 6.24 -16.21 1.69
N ASN A 125 5.34 -15.58 2.45
CA ASN A 125 4.42 -14.57 1.91
C ASN A 125 5.05 -13.18 1.69
N GLY A 126 6.25 -12.93 2.22
CA GLY A 126 6.96 -11.67 2.09
C GLY A 126 7.73 -11.25 3.32
N LEU A 127 8.27 -10.05 3.30
CA LEU A 127 9.08 -9.43 4.34
C LEU A 127 8.36 -8.28 5.04
N CYS A 128 8.75 -8.03 6.28
CA CYS A 128 8.58 -6.75 6.96
C CYS A 128 9.94 -6.13 7.25
N VAL A 129 10.18 -4.95 6.73
CA VAL A 129 11.39 -4.16 7.00
C VAL A 129 11.02 -3.07 7.99
N SER A 130 11.63 -3.09 9.17
CA SER A 130 11.36 -2.13 10.23
C SER A 130 12.55 -1.23 10.47
N PHE A 131 12.30 0.06 10.55
CA PHE A 131 13.27 1.11 10.84
C PHE A 131 12.86 1.83 12.11
N PHE A 132 13.80 2.03 13.01
CA PHE A 132 13.55 2.74 14.25
C PHE A 132 14.76 3.58 14.65
N PHE A 133 14.53 4.80 15.08
CA PHE A 133 15.53 5.61 15.76
C PHE A 133 14.88 6.57 16.76
N ALA A 134 15.65 7.03 17.72
CA ALA A 134 15.24 8.06 18.66
C ALA A 134 16.16 9.28 18.52
N LYS A 135 15.56 10.47 18.47
CA LYS A 135 16.31 11.73 18.39
C LYS A 135 15.57 12.83 19.15
N ARG A 136 16.32 13.58 19.98
CA ARG A 136 15.77 14.72 20.73
C ARG A 136 14.51 14.37 21.54
N GLY A 137 14.51 13.24 22.22
CA GLY A 137 13.40 12.77 23.04
C GLY A 137 12.15 12.31 22.27
N LYS A 138 12.25 12.16 20.94
CA LYS A 138 11.19 11.61 20.10
C LYS A 138 11.63 10.32 19.44
N MET A 139 10.71 9.39 19.32
CA MET A 139 10.87 8.12 18.61
C MET A 139 10.29 8.23 17.20
N TYR A 140 10.99 7.64 16.27
CA TYR A 140 10.60 7.56 14.86
C TYR A 140 10.69 6.10 14.43
N ALA A 141 9.57 5.57 13.98
CA ALA A 141 9.50 4.21 13.47
C ALA A 141 8.82 4.17 12.12
N LYS A 142 9.21 3.23 11.29
CA LYS A 142 8.57 2.93 10.02
C LYS A 142 8.67 1.44 9.73
N CYS A 143 7.54 0.80 9.52
CA CYS A 143 7.45 -0.56 9.04
C CYS A 143 7.00 -0.57 7.58
N ILE A 144 7.69 -1.32 6.74
CA ILE A 144 7.42 -1.47 5.31
C ILE A 144 7.25 -2.96 5.03
N ARG A 145 6.12 -3.34 4.43
CA ARG A 145 5.84 -4.72 4.04
C ARG A 145 6.01 -4.89 2.54
N ILE A 146 6.69 -5.96 2.15
CA ILE A 146 6.91 -6.33 0.75
C ILE A 146 6.39 -7.75 0.56
N SER A 147 5.31 -7.93 -0.18
CA SER A 147 4.71 -9.24 -0.39
C SER A 147 5.33 -10.00 -1.56
N LYS A 148 5.22 -11.31 -1.53
CA LYS A 148 5.49 -12.17 -2.69
C LYS A 148 4.59 -11.73 -3.84
N PRO A 149 5.11 -11.67 -5.09
CA PRO A 149 4.29 -11.36 -6.25
C PRO A 149 3.09 -12.29 -6.36
N ARG A 150 1.95 -11.74 -6.70
CA ARG A 150 0.76 -12.54 -6.95
C ARG A 150 0.71 -12.88 -8.43
N PRO A 151 0.61 -14.17 -8.79
CA PRO A 151 0.29 -14.50 -10.16
C PRO A 151 -1.08 -13.89 -10.51
N ASP A 152 -1.17 -13.21 -11.63
CA ASP A 152 -2.44 -12.70 -12.13
C ASP A 152 -3.32 -13.89 -12.53
N LYS A 153 -4.32 -14.18 -11.69
CA LYS A 153 -5.27 -15.28 -11.88
C LYS A 153 -6.57 -14.82 -12.53
N LYS A 154 -6.57 -13.64 -13.12
CA LYS A 154 -7.76 -13.17 -13.84
C LYS A 154 -8.08 -14.10 -14.99
N LEU A 155 -9.35 -14.41 -15.11
CA LEU A 155 -9.86 -15.21 -16.20
C LEU A 155 -10.63 -14.29 -17.16
N LEU A 156 -10.41 -14.50 -18.45
CA LEU A 156 -11.16 -13.86 -19.51
C LEU A 156 -12.28 -14.81 -19.90
N LEU A 157 -13.52 -14.38 -19.66
CA LEU A 157 -14.73 -15.11 -19.96
C LEU A 157 -15.38 -14.55 -21.22
N THR A 158 -15.60 -15.35 -22.23
CA THR A 158 -16.23 -14.95 -23.48
C THR A 158 -17.30 -15.94 -23.87
N TRP A 159 -18.52 -15.45 -24.09
CA TRP A 159 -19.61 -16.26 -24.60
C TRP A 159 -19.42 -16.52 -26.09
N LYS A 160 -19.38 -17.79 -26.50
CA LYS A 160 -19.42 -18.19 -27.92
C LYS A 160 -20.83 -18.28 -28.41
N THR A 161 -21.70 -18.90 -27.64
CA THR A 161 -23.12 -19.02 -27.92
C THR A 161 -23.89 -18.58 -26.69
N PHE A 162 -24.73 -17.58 -26.88
CA PHE A 162 -25.60 -17.06 -25.84
C PHE A 162 -26.84 -16.44 -26.47
N ARG A 163 -28.00 -16.74 -25.92
CA ARG A 163 -29.26 -16.08 -26.28
C ARG A 163 -29.84 -15.39 -25.06
N ASP A 164 -30.18 -14.14 -25.22
CA ASP A 164 -30.76 -13.31 -24.16
C ASP A 164 -32.29 -13.52 -23.99
N LYS A 165 -32.92 -14.20 -24.96
CA LYS A 165 -34.35 -14.52 -24.94
C LYS A 165 -34.56 -15.98 -25.24
N LEU A 166 -35.28 -16.67 -24.36
CA LEU A 166 -35.57 -18.09 -24.46
C LEU A 166 -37.07 -18.31 -24.52
N ASN A 167 -37.49 -19.32 -25.28
CA ASN A 167 -38.87 -19.78 -25.24
C ASN A 167 -39.05 -20.77 -24.06
N PRO A 168 -40.17 -20.70 -23.34
CA PRO A 168 -40.47 -21.65 -22.29
C PRO A 168 -40.38 -23.10 -22.77
N GLY A 169 -39.69 -23.97 -22.04
CA GLY A 169 -39.52 -25.38 -22.37
C GLY A 169 -38.52 -25.69 -23.50
N SER A 170 -37.84 -24.70 -24.07
CA SER A 170 -36.80 -24.93 -25.08
C SER A 170 -35.52 -25.43 -24.42
N ARG A 171 -34.82 -26.36 -25.09
CA ARG A 171 -33.48 -26.80 -24.68
C ARG A 171 -32.46 -25.88 -25.36
N GLU A 172 -31.58 -25.27 -24.55
CA GLU A 172 -30.52 -24.42 -25.03
C GLU A 172 -29.16 -24.92 -24.60
N ILE A 173 -28.13 -24.65 -25.38
CA ILE A 173 -26.75 -24.94 -25.09
C ILE A 173 -25.95 -23.64 -25.17
N TRP A 174 -25.44 -23.21 -24.06
CA TRP A 174 -24.55 -22.04 -23.99
C TRP A 174 -23.11 -22.50 -23.90
N VAL A 175 -22.24 -21.85 -24.66
CA VAL A 175 -20.81 -22.17 -24.67
C VAL A 175 -20.03 -20.94 -24.27
N MET A 176 -19.18 -21.11 -23.27
CA MET A 176 -18.29 -20.09 -22.76
C MET A 176 -16.84 -20.52 -22.93
N ASP A 177 -16.02 -19.63 -23.47
CA ASP A 177 -14.57 -19.79 -23.47
C ASP A 177 -13.98 -19.17 -22.20
N ILE A 178 -13.08 -19.90 -21.56
CA ILE A 178 -12.32 -19.45 -20.40
C ILE A 178 -10.85 -19.46 -20.75
N LYS A 179 -10.24 -18.29 -20.66
CA LYS A 179 -8.82 -18.10 -20.94
C LYS A 179 -8.13 -17.39 -19.80
N GLY A 180 -6.87 -17.71 -19.60
CA GLY A 180 -5.98 -16.91 -18.75
C GLY A 180 -5.68 -15.55 -19.39
N ILE A 181 -5.01 -14.69 -18.65
CA ILE A 181 -4.56 -13.36 -19.13
C ILE A 181 -3.60 -13.49 -20.32
N ASP A 182 -2.91 -14.63 -20.43
CA ASP A 182 -2.03 -14.97 -21.55
C ASP A 182 -2.78 -15.44 -22.82
N GLY A 183 -4.12 -15.43 -22.78
CA GLY A 183 -4.98 -15.86 -23.87
C GLY A 183 -5.08 -17.35 -24.07
N LYS A 184 -4.40 -18.18 -23.26
CA LYS A 184 -4.46 -19.64 -23.35
C LYS A 184 -5.65 -20.20 -22.59
N PRO A 185 -6.19 -21.37 -23.01
CA PRO A 185 -7.23 -22.07 -22.26
C PRO A 185 -6.80 -22.28 -20.81
N ALA A 186 -7.70 -22.02 -19.87
CA ALA A 186 -7.46 -22.18 -18.45
C ALA A 186 -8.41 -23.19 -17.84
N GLU A 187 -7.90 -24.06 -16.95
CA GLU A 187 -8.75 -24.88 -16.09
C GLU A 187 -9.38 -23.98 -15.02
N ALA A 188 -10.69 -24.06 -14.89
CA ALA A 188 -11.43 -23.28 -13.92
C ALA A 188 -12.64 -24.02 -13.38
N GLN A 189 -12.99 -23.74 -12.14
CA GLN A 189 -14.27 -24.15 -11.57
C GLN A 189 -15.28 -23.03 -11.81
N ILE A 190 -16.44 -23.39 -12.30
CA ILE A 190 -17.52 -22.45 -12.60
C ILE A 190 -18.68 -22.76 -11.68
N MET A 191 -19.21 -21.73 -11.04
CA MET A 191 -20.54 -21.75 -10.46
C MET A 191 -21.44 -20.84 -11.32
N ALA A 192 -22.45 -21.42 -11.93
CA ALA A 192 -23.41 -20.70 -12.73
C ALA A 192 -24.78 -20.71 -12.06
N THR A 193 -25.48 -19.62 -12.12
CA THR A 193 -26.86 -19.49 -11.67
C THR A 193 -27.67 -18.75 -12.71
N LEU A 194 -28.93 -19.15 -12.83
CA LEU A 194 -29.89 -18.53 -13.71
C LEU A 194 -31.09 -18.09 -12.88
N TYR A 195 -31.54 -16.89 -13.07
CA TYR A 195 -32.75 -16.38 -12.43
C TYR A 195 -33.57 -15.54 -13.41
N ASP A 196 -34.86 -15.39 -13.12
CA ASP A 196 -35.75 -14.59 -13.95
C ASP A 196 -35.44 -13.08 -13.72
N ALA A 197 -35.04 -12.39 -14.78
CA ALA A 197 -34.69 -10.96 -14.73
C ALA A 197 -35.89 -10.08 -14.34
N SER A 198 -37.13 -10.56 -14.48
CA SER A 198 -38.32 -9.82 -14.03
C SER A 198 -38.33 -9.60 -12.50
N LEU A 199 -37.66 -10.44 -11.75
CA LEU A 199 -37.49 -10.29 -10.30
C LEU A 199 -36.68 -9.04 -9.93
N GLU A 200 -35.82 -8.54 -10.81
CA GLU A 200 -35.07 -7.30 -10.58
C GLU A 200 -35.96 -6.05 -10.57
N GLN A 201 -37.15 -6.12 -11.10
CA GLN A 201 -38.15 -5.03 -11.02
C GLN A 201 -38.66 -4.87 -9.56
N MET A 202 -38.64 -5.93 -8.79
CA MET A 202 -39.06 -5.91 -7.39
C MET A 202 -37.90 -5.57 -6.44
N VAL A 203 -36.75 -6.26 -6.61
CA VAL A 203 -35.54 -6.03 -5.82
C VAL A 203 -34.32 -6.27 -6.70
N LYS A 204 -33.44 -5.27 -6.82
CA LYS A 204 -32.17 -5.42 -7.51
C LYS A 204 -31.28 -6.42 -6.78
N HIS A 205 -30.87 -7.46 -7.48
CA HIS A 205 -29.94 -8.46 -6.93
C HIS A 205 -28.51 -7.94 -7.05
N ASN A 206 -27.81 -7.89 -5.93
CA ASN A 206 -26.40 -7.49 -5.89
C ASN A 206 -25.54 -8.71 -5.56
N TRP A 207 -24.87 -9.26 -6.56
CA TRP A 207 -23.93 -10.34 -6.39
C TRP A 207 -22.61 -9.78 -5.84
N GLN A 208 -22.35 -9.99 -4.57
CA GLN A 208 -21.05 -9.68 -3.99
C GLN A 208 -20.27 -10.99 -3.82
N MET A 209 -19.28 -11.17 -4.64
CA MET A 209 -18.32 -12.26 -4.51
C MET A 209 -16.94 -11.68 -4.27
N ASN A 210 -16.59 -11.50 -3.01
CA ASN A 210 -15.26 -11.06 -2.61
C ASN A 210 -14.40 -12.30 -2.35
N LEU A 211 -13.59 -12.68 -3.33
CA LEU A 211 -12.52 -13.64 -3.13
C LEU A 211 -11.33 -12.89 -2.54
N ASP A 212 -11.21 -12.87 -1.23
CA ASP A 212 -10.03 -12.30 -0.56
C ASP A 212 -8.92 -13.33 -0.55
N PHE A 213 -7.91 -13.11 -1.39
CA PHE A 213 -6.66 -13.87 -1.42
C PHE A 213 -5.57 -13.16 -0.62
N SER A 214 -5.95 -12.32 0.35
CA SER A 214 -4.96 -11.64 1.17
C SER A 214 -4.09 -12.67 1.90
N ARG A 215 -2.78 -12.46 1.85
CA ARG A 215 -1.81 -13.26 2.57
C ARG A 215 -1.33 -12.45 3.75
N TYR A 216 -1.42 -13.03 4.92
CA TYR A 216 -0.86 -12.40 6.10
C TYR A 216 0.66 -12.39 5.98
N ILE A 217 1.25 -11.19 6.10
CA ILE A 217 2.67 -11.00 6.29
C ILE A 217 2.83 -10.55 7.74
N PRO A 218 3.48 -11.34 8.59
CA PRO A 218 3.78 -10.94 9.94
C PRO A 218 4.52 -9.61 9.92
N PHE A 219 4.18 -8.71 10.82
CA PHE A 219 4.89 -7.46 10.93
C PHE A 219 5.36 -7.25 12.36
N TYR A 220 6.52 -6.65 12.48
CA TYR A 220 7.06 -6.20 13.73
C TYR A 220 7.12 -4.68 13.74
N ASP A 221 6.51 -4.09 14.75
CA ASP A 221 6.55 -2.65 14.96
C ASP A 221 7.18 -2.35 16.31
N TRP A 222 8.17 -1.46 16.31
CA TRP A 222 8.81 -0.98 17.54
C TRP A 222 7.85 -0.26 18.48
N TYR A 223 6.71 0.18 17.98
CA TYR A 223 5.64 0.77 18.78
C TYR A 223 4.68 -0.25 19.41
N GLY A 224 4.81 -1.53 19.09
CA GLY A 224 3.89 -2.56 19.56
C GLY A 224 3.77 -2.70 21.06
N SER A 225 4.75 -2.22 21.83
CA SER A 225 4.73 -2.22 23.28
C SER A 225 4.04 -0.99 23.93
N TRP A 226 3.50 -0.09 23.13
CA TRP A 226 2.77 1.07 23.66
C TRP A 226 1.51 0.69 24.45
N TYR A 227 0.96 -0.49 24.22
CA TYR A 227 -0.21 -1.02 24.92
C TYR A 227 0.14 -1.81 26.18
N ASP A 228 1.41 -1.99 26.46
CA ASP A 228 1.90 -2.44 27.76
C ASP A 228 2.69 -1.30 28.42
N PRO A 229 2.04 -0.20 28.83
CA PRO A 229 2.69 0.72 29.70
C PRO A 229 3.05 -0.09 30.93
N LEU A 230 4.25 0.04 31.43
CA LEU A 230 4.56 -0.21 32.82
C LEU A 230 3.59 0.65 33.66
N SER A 231 2.35 0.22 33.73
CA SER A 231 1.35 0.82 34.60
C SER A 231 1.74 0.35 36.00
N CYS A 232 2.59 1.12 36.64
CA CYS A 232 2.69 1.07 38.08
C CYS A 232 1.31 1.48 38.61
N ARG A 233 0.42 0.52 38.85
CA ARG A 233 -0.77 0.74 39.64
C ARG A 233 -0.29 0.95 41.06
N PHE A 234 -0.12 2.20 41.43
CA PHE A 234 -0.05 2.55 42.83
C PHE A 234 -1.46 2.35 43.42
N SER A 235 -1.72 1.22 44.05
CA SER A 235 -2.86 1.07 44.90
C SER A 235 -2.55 1.81 46.21
N PHE A 236 -3.03 3.01 46.33
CA PHE A 236 -3.06 3.65 47.64
C PHE A 236 -4.01 2.83 48.53
N PRO A 237 -3.59 2.43 49.75
CA PRO A 237 -4.53 1.82 50.67
C PRO A 237 -5.70 2.80 50.85
N ARG A 238 -6.91 2.32 50.65
CA ARG A 238 -8.12 3.11 50.94
C ARG A 238 -8.02 3.50 52.40
N MET A 239 -7.76 4.77 52.68
CA MET A 239 -7.99 5.32 54.00
C MET A 239 -9.50 5.33 54.21
N SER A 240 -10.02 4.42 54.99
CA SER A 240 -11.39 4.51 55.51
C SER A 240 -11.40 5.64 56.53
N PHE A 241 -11.98 6.75 56.17
CA PHE A 241 -12.30 7.77 57.17
C PHE A 241 -13.54 7.29 57.92
N GLU A 242 -13.42 6.98 59.18
CA GLU A 242 -14.55 6.82 60.07
C GLU A 242 -15.18 8.21 60.27
N TYR A 243 -16.35 8.41 59.72
CA TYR A 243 -17.12 9.59 60.01
C TYR A 243 -17.61 9.47 61.48
N ALA A 244 -17.06 10.26 62.33
CA ALA A 244 -17.65 10.44 63.65
C ALA A 244 -19.02 11.10 63.48
N PRO A 245 -20.11 10.52 64.00
CA PRO A 245 -21.43 11.15 63.90
C PRO A 245 -21.41 12.45 64.70
N PHE A 246 -21.67 13.57 64.06
CA PHE A 246 -21.92 14.82 64.75
C PHE A 246 -23.24 14.69 65.49
N ALA A 247 -23.20 14.61 66.82
CA ALA A 247 -24.39 14.76 67.64
C ALA A 247 -24.64 16.26 67.83
N TYR A 248 -25.73 16.75 67.27
CA TYR A 248 -26.23 18.07 67.60
C TYR A 248 -27.02 17.96 68.95
N SER A 249 -26.49 18.64 69.94
CA SER A 249 -27.24 18.86 71.23
C SER A 249 -28.10 20.08 71.13
#